data_c36a104eaef888a133fb32dd9c7e48dd
#
_entry.id   c36a104eaef888a133fb32dd9c7e48dd
#
_cell.length_a   1.000
_cell.length_b   1.000
_cell.length_c   1.000
_cell.angle_alpha   90.00
_cell.angle_beta   90.00
_cell.angle_gamma   90.00
#
_symmetry.space_group_name_H-M   'P 1'
#
loop_
_entity.id
_entity.type
_entity.pdbx_description
1 polymer ?
#
loop_
_entity_poly.entity_id
_entity_poly.type
_entity_poly.pdbx_seq_one_letter_code
_entity_poly.pdbx_strand_id
1 'polypeptide(L)'
;MSEELADVIVVGAGPAGATTACWLADQGLSVALLEKSSFPRDKVCGDGLTPRATKQLLRLGIDITEEAGWLHNKGLRVYGARPEPFHIPWPELSEFPSFGLVRKRADFDELLANHAVDKGATLYQQANVNGAVIDDRSGRITGVTTKDGRTFSAPIVVAADGNSSPVAKSMGLLKNAKRPMGVACRTYFTSPRHDDDWMESWLQLWDGKPGESNLLPGYGWIFGMGDGTCNVGLGTVASTATSQKLKYRELLRTWLANTPAEWGFNPDNQVGTIASAALPMAFNRKPAYAKGLLLVGDSGGMVSPFNGEGIPYAMEAGEAAAEAVARAHAEGVGTPAAEKALAGYPVRLGHEWGGYFRLGQTFVKLIEHPEVMRICVRYGLPRPTLMRFTIKLLAHLYDTREGDWM
;
A
#
# COMPACT_ATOMS: atom_id res chain seq x y z
N MET A 1 -24.15 19.50 -19.69
CA MET A 1 -22.99 18.95 -18.98
C MET A 1 -22.07 18.37 -20.07
N SER A 2 -20.82 18.80 -20.14
CA SER A 2 -19.86 18.25 -21.11
C SER A 2 -19.51 16.83 -20.68
N GLU A 3 -19.70 15.88 -21.55
CA GLU A 3 -19.21 14.51 -21.40
C GLU A 3 -17.73 14.51 -21.76
N GLU A 4 -16.88 14.08 -20.85
CA GLU A 4 -15.45 13.97 -21.09
C GLU A 4 -15.11 12.55 -21.52
N LEU A 5 -14.57 12.39 -22.72
CA LEU A 5 -14.23 11.12 -23.34
C LEU A 5 -12.73 10.85 -23.18
N ALA A 6 -12.41 9.63 -22.78
CA ALA A 6 -11.04 9.12 -22.72
C ALA A 6 -11.00 7.65 -23.18
N ASP A 7 -9.82 7.14 -23.50
CA ASP A 7 -9.64 5.70 -23.75
C ASP A 7 -9.77 4.91 -22.45
N VAL A 8 -9.28 5.49 -21.34
CA VAL A 8 -9.28 4.88 -20.00
C VAL A 8 -9.55 5.92 -18.94
N ILE A 9 -10.43 5.60 -18.00
CA ILE A 9 -10.58 6.36 -16.76
C ILE A 9 -9.84 5.62 -15.64
N VAL A 10 -9.00 6.34 -14.89
CA VAL A 10 -8.36 5.85 -13.67
C VAL A 10 -8.91 6.63 -12.47
N VAL A 11 -9.54 5.94 -11.53
CA VAL A 11 -10.20 6.55 -10.38
C VAL A 11 -9.32 6.44 -9.14
N GLY A 12 -8.83 7.58 -8.64
CA GLY A 12 -7.90 7.71 -7.53
C GLY A 12 -6.46 7.91 -7.98
N ALA A 13 -5.83 9.04 -7.62
CA ALA A 13 -4.46 9.39 -7.98
C ALA A 13 -3.46 9.12 -6.82
N GLY A 14 -3.64 8.03 -6.07
CA GLY A 14 -2.63 7.47 -5.18
C GLY A 14 -1.64 6.60 -5.96
N PRO A 15 -0.70 5.89 -5.28
CA PRO A 15 0.35 5.11 -5.96
C PRO A 15 -0.17 4.14 -7.01
N ALA A 16 -1.31 3.47 -6.76
CA ALA A 16 -1.93 2.58 -7.73
C ALA A 16 -2.35 3.29 -9.01
N GLY A 17 -3.16 4.34 -8.87
CA GLY A 17 -3.74 5.03 -10.03
C GLY A 17 -2.74 5.88 -10.77
N ALA A 18 -1.89 6.63 -10.06
CA ALA A 18 -0.85 7.43 -10.70
C ALA A 18 0.12 6.56 -11.51
N THR A 19 0.58 5.42 -10.95
CA THR A 19 1.41 4.46 -11.68
C THR A 19 0.68 3.87 -12.89
N THR A 20 -0.59 3.50 -12.75
CA THR A 20 -1.40 3.01 -13.89
C THR A 20 -1.49 4.07 -14.97
N ALA A 21 -1.78 5.32 -14.60
CA ALA A 21 -1.90 6.42 -15.54
C ALA A 21 -0.58 6.74 -16.25
N CYS A 22 0.56 6.70 -15.54
CA CYS A 22 1.89 6.83 -16.14
C CYS A 22 2.10 5.82 -17.26
N TRP A 23 1.91 4.53 -16.97
CA TRP A 23 2.15 3.46 -17.93
C TRP A 23 1.17 3.48 -19.13
N LEU A 24 -0.10 3.86 -18.91
CA LEU A 24 -1.08 4.00 -19.99
C LEU A 24 -0.75 5.19 -20.90
N ALA A 25 -0.42 6.34 -20.33
CA ALA A 25 -0.06 7.53 -21.10
C ALA A 25 1.24 7.33 -21.88
N ASP A 26 2.23 6.66 -21.30
CA ASP A 26 3.48 6.31 -21.98
C ASP A 26 3.26 5.37 -23.21
N GLN A 27 2.15 4.62 -23.21
CA GLN A 27 1.69 3.80 -24.35
C GLN A 27 0.78 4.56 -25.32
N GLY A 28 0.62 5.88 -25.17
CA GLY A 28 -0.11 6.75 -26.08
C GLY A 28 -1.64 6.75 -25.91
N LEU A 29 -2.17 6.17 -24.83
CA LEU A 29 -3.61 6.21 -24.54
C LEU A 29 -4.01 7.53 -23.89
N SER A 30 -5.20 8.04 -24.23
CA SER A 30 -5.79 9.18 -23.52
C SER A 30 -6.34 8.71 -22.15
N VAL A 31 -5.79 9.26 -21.06
CA VAL A 31 -6.09 8.84 -19.70
C VAL A 31 -6.71 9.98 -18.91
N ALA A 32 -7.93 9.78 -18.38
CA ALA A 32 -8.54 10.65 -17.38
C ALA A 32 -8.23 10.11 -15.99
N LEU A 33 -7.33 10.79 -15.26
CA LEU A 33 -6.96 10.45 -13.87
C LEU A 33 -7.79 11.31 -12.91
N LEU A 34 -8.67 10.67 -12.12
CA LEU A 34 -9.63 11.35 -11.26
C LEU A 34 -9.21 11.26 -9.80
N GLU A 35 -8.97 12.41 -9.13
CA GLU A 35 -8.69 12.46 -7.68
C GLU A 35 -9.80 13.25 -6.95
N LYS A 36 -10.30 12.70 -5.86
CA LYS A 36 -11.39 13.31 -5.06
C LYS A 36 -10.99 14.57 -4.31
N SER A 37 -9.69 14.73 -4.02
CA SER A 37 -9.10 15.82 -3.25
C SER A 37 -8.28 16.73 -4.16
N SER A 38 -7.79 17.85 -3.61
CA SER A 38 -6.70 18.60 -4.21
C SER A 38 -5.37 18.19 -3.58
N PHE A 39 -4.30 18.18 -4.36
CA PHE A 39 -2.94 18.01 -3.85
C PHE A 39 -2.38 19.33 -3.29
N PRO A 40 -1.44 19.25 -2.32
CA PRO A 40 -1.03 18.04 -1.59
C PRO A 40 -2.13 17.56 -0.65
N ARG A 41 -2.23 16.24 -0.46
CA ARG A 41 -3.22 15.64 0.45
C ARG A 41 -2.63 14.51 1.28
N ASP A 42 -3.02 14.43 2.54
CA ASP A 42 -2.58 13.36 3.43
C ASP A 42 -3.31 12.02 3.15
N LYS A 43 -2.60 10.94 3.44
CA LYS A 43 -3.13 9.57 3.45
C LYS A 43 -2.46 8.79 4.56
N VAL A 44 -3.24 8.14 5.42
CA VAL A 44 -2.70 7.30 6.50
C VAL A 44 -1.79 6.21 5.94
N CYS A 45 -0.51 6.27 6.32
CA CYS A 45 0.57 5.39 5.89
C CYS A 45 1.73 5.50 6.87
N GLY A 46 2.64 4.54 6.90
CA GLY A 46 3.94 4.65 7.56
C GLY A 46 4.96 5.47 6.77
N ASP A 47 4.66 5.78 5.49
CA ASP A 47 5.50 6.57 4.57
C ASP A 47 6.86 5.92 4.20
N GLY A 48 7.14 4.74 4.76
CA GLY A 48 8.32 3.95 4.44
C GLY A 48 8.09 3.04 3.23
N LEU A 49 9.11 2.96 2.39
CA LEU A 49 9.16 2.17 1.17
C LEU A 49 10.28 1.15 1.27
N THR A 50 9.97 -0.11 1.00
CA THR A 50 10.96 -1.18 0.92
C THR A 50 11.71 -1.14 -0.43
N PRO A 51 12.80 -1.88 -0.60
CA PRO A 51 13.49 -2.04 -1.88
C PRO A 51 12.56 -2.40 -3.05
N ARG A 52 11.48 -3.14 -2.77
CA ARG A 52 10.49 -3.51 -3.79
C ARG A 52 9.74 -2.30 -4.34
N ALA A 53 9.32 -1.36 -3.48
CA ALA A 53 8.71 -0.11 -3.92
C ALA A 53 9.73 0.82 -4.60
N THR A 54 10.96 0.88 -4.08
CA THR A 54 12.06 1.65 -4.67
C THR A 54 12.34 1.21 -6.12
N LYS A 55 12.33 -0.12 -6.38
CA LYS A 55 12.44 -0.66 -7.74
C LYS A 55 11.37 -0.11 -8.68
N GLN A 56 10.12 0.03 -8.21
CA GLN A 56 9.05 0.58 -9.04
C GLN A 56 9.25 2.06 -9.37
N LEU A 57 9.76 2.85 -8.45
CA LEU A 57 10.10 4.26 -8.69
C LEU A 57 11.19 4.39 -9.73
N LEU A 58 12.26 3.60 -9.63
CA LEU A 58 13.34 3.55 -10.62
C LEU A 58 12.82 3.18 -12.02
N ARG A 59 11.90 2.23 -12.11
CA ARG A 59 11.28 1.81 -13.38
C ARG A 59 10.41 2.92 -14.01
N LEU A 60 9.78 3.75 -13.19
CA LEU A 60 9.05 4.93 -13.67
C LEU A 60 9.97 6.09 -14.06
N GLY A 61 11.27 6.01 -13.75
CA GLY A 61 12.22 7.11 -13.99
C GLY A 61 12.11 8.25 -12.99
N ILE A 62 11.57 7.99 -11.81
CA ILE A 62 11.49 8.98 -10.73
C ILE A 62 12.88 9.22 -10.15
N ASP A 63 13.25 10.48 -9.98
CA ASP A 63 14.44 10.88 -9.25
C ASP A 63 14.26 10.54 -7.76
N ILE A 64 15.13 9.65 -7.26
CA ILE A 64 15.07 9.16 -5.88
C ILE A 64 16.28 9.60 -5.04
N THR A 65 16.97 10.63 -5.46
CA THR A 65 18.11 11.20 -4.72
C THR A 65 17.67 11.91 -3.44
N GLU A 66 18.59 12.11 -2.52
CA GLU A 66 18.32 12.89 -1.29
C GLU A 66 18.02 14.36 -1.63
N GLU A 67 18.67 14.91 -2.66
CA GLU A 67 18.42 16.27 -3.17
C GLU A 67 16.98 16.43 -3.71
N ALA A 68 16.38 15.34 -4.22
CA ALA A 68 14.99 15.31 -4.62
C ALA A 68 14.01 15.14 -3.43
N GLY A 69 14.52 15.15 -2.18
CA GLY A 69 13.73 15.12 -0.95
C GLY A 69 13.39 13.71 -0.45
N TRP A 70 14.21 12.71 -0.76
CA TRP A 70 14.07 11.35 -0.24
C TRP A 70 15.04 11.09 0.90
N LEU A 71 14.55 10.47 1.99
CA LEU A 71 15.41 9.86 2.99
C LEU A 71 15.64 8.39 2.62
N HIS A 72 16.90 8.00 2.46
CA HIS A 72 17.26 6.60 2.20
C HIS A 72 17.33 5.82 3.51
N ASN A 73 16.74 4.63 3.55
CA ASN A 73 16.85 3.75 4.70
C ASN A 73 17.65 2.50 4.38
N LYS A 74 18.45 2.06 5.37
CA LYS A 74 19.43 0.96 5.25
C LYS A 74 18.83 -0.42 5.54
N GLY A 75 17.68 -0.48 6.19
CA GLY A 75 17.08 -1.73 6.63
C GLY A 75 16.09 -1.57 7.76
N LEU A 76 15.84 -2.66 8.46
CA LEU A 76 14.96 -2.68 9.63
C LEU A 76 15.77 -2.62 10.94
N ARG A 77 15.36 -1.75 11.85
CA ARG A 77 15.72 -1.80 13.27
C ARG A 77 14.56 -2.43 14.02
N VAL A 78 14.77 -3.60 14.62
CA VAL A 78 13.69 -4.40 15.21
C VAL A 78 13.85 -4.47 16.71
N TYR A 79 12.88 -3.93 17.45
CA TYR A 79 12.74 -4.10 18.90
C TYR A 79 11.87 -5.32 19.22
N GLY A 80 12.28 -6.11 20.20
CA GLY A 80 11.61 -7.34 20.60
C GLY A 80 11.80 -7.63 22.09
N ALA A 81 12.12 -8.89 22.45
CA ALA A 81 12.24 -9.36 23.82
C ALA A 81 13.47 -8.82 24.60
N ARG A 82 14.34 -8.05 23.94
CA ARG A 82 15.54 -7.44 24.57
C ARG A 82 15.44 -5.91 24.46
N PRO A 83 16.09 -5.18 25.38
CA PRO A 83 16.17 -3.72 25.30
C PRO A 83 16.89 -3.23 24.03
N GLU A 84 17.98 -3.92 23.64
CA GLU A 84 18.75 -3.55 22.47
C GLU A 84 18.08 -4.05 21.19
N PRO A 85 17.97 -3.19 20.15
CA PRO A 85 17.39 -3.57 18.88
C PRO A 85 18.32 -4.46 18.05
N PHE A 86 17.71 -5.22 17.14
CA PHE A 86 18.41 -5.92 16.07
C PHE A 86 18.41 -5.05 14.81
N HIS A 87 19.56 -4.90 14.17
CA HIS A 87 19.68 -4.25 12.88
C HIS A 87 19.75 -5.30 11.79
N ILE A 88 18.85 -5.21 10.82
CA ILE A 88 18.75 -6.13 9.69
C ILE A 88 18.84 -5.28 8.42
N PRO A 89 20.03 -5.17 7.80
CA PRO A 89 20.20 -4.42 6.57
C PRO A 89 19.41 -5.05 5.43
N TRP A 90 18.98 -4.22 4.48
CA TRP A 90 18.40 -4.76 3.25
C TRP A 90 19.39 -5.67 2.55
N PRO A 91 18.94 -6.81 2.00
CA PRO A 91 19.85 -7.72 1.30
C PRO A 91 20.37 -7.10 0.00
N GLU A 92 21.60 -7.42 -0.36
CA GLU A 92 22.11 -7.16 -1.69
C GLU A 92 21.55 -8.21 -2.65
N LEU A 93 20.77 -7.77 -3.62
CA LEU A 93 20.08 -8.61 -4.60
C LEU A 93 20.25 -8.02 -5.99
N SER A 94 20.28 -8.86 -7.02
CA SER A 94 20.48 -8.40 -8.40
C SER A 94 19.26 -7.65 -8.97
N GLU A 95 18.04 -7.94 -8.46
CA GLU A 95 16.79 -7.37 -8.97
C GLU A 95 16.23 -6.20 -8.14
N PHE A 96 16.75 -5.97 -6.95
CA PHE A 96 16.26 -4.94 -6.04
C PHE A 96 17.42 -4.07 -5.54
N PRO A 97 17.21 -2.75 -5.35
CA PRO A 97 18.18 -1.91 -4.67
C PRO A 97 18.40 -2.39 -3.22
N SER A 98 19.61 -2.18 -2.69
CA SER A 98 19.97 -2.54 -1.31
C SER A 98 19.57 -1.46 -0.29
N PHE A 99 18.59 -0.63 -0.60
CA PHE A 99 18.05 0.42 0.26
C PHE A 99 16.55 0.62 0.01
N GLY A 100 15.89 1.12 1.02
CA GLY A 100 14.52 1.61 0.91
C GLY A 100 14.49 3.14 0.97
N LEU A 101 13.29 3.70 0.93
CA LEU A 101 13.07 5.15 0.92
C LEU A 101 12.01 5.55 1.95
N VAL A 102 12.03 6.81 2.33
CA VAL A 102 10.96 7.43 3.14
C VAL A 102 10.57 8.75 2.48
N ARG A 103 9.25 8.99 2.37
CA ARG A 103 8.68 10.26 1.94
C ARG A 103 7.22 10.36 2.38
N LYS A 104 6.80 11.53 2.88
CA LYS A 104 5.42 11.75 3.28
C LYS A 104 4.46 11.52 2.12
N ARG A 105 3.35 10.83 2.38
CA ARG A 105 2.33 10.52 1.38
C ARG A 105 1.74 11.77 0.72
N ALA A 106 1.71 12.90 1.40
CA ALA A 106 1.27 14.16 0.78
C ALA A 106 2.14 14.50 -0.44
N ASP A 107 3.46 14.51 -0.26
CA ASP A 107 4.42 14.84 -1.31
C ASP A 107 4.58 13.70 -2.32
N PHE A 108 4.60 12.45 -1.82
CA PHE A 108 4.78 11.27 -2.66
C PHE A 108 3.63 11.07 -3.66
N ASP A 109 2.38 11.19 -3.19
CA ASP A 109 1.22 11.00 -4.05
C ASP A 109 1.12 12.13 -5.10
N GLU A 110 1.43 13.38 -4.72
CA GLU A 110 1.49 14.51 -5.63
C GLU A 110 2.58 14.35 -6.69
N LEU A 111 3.79 13.93 -6.27
CA LEU A 111 4.89 13.65 -7.18
C LEU A 111 4.50 12.61 -8.24
N LEU A 112 3.89 11.50 -7.84
CA LEU A 112 3.45 10.48 -8.77
C LEU A 112 2.32 10.96 -9.70
N ALA A 113 1.37 11.75 -9.18
CA ALA A 113 0.27 12.29 -9.98
C ALA A 113 0.80 13.29 -11.03
N ASN A 114 1.74 14.17 -10.65
CA ASN A 114 2.39 15.09 -11.57
C ASN A 114 3.22 14.35 -12.62
N HIS A 115 3.93 13.30 -12.22
CA HIS A 115 4.66 12.46 -13.18
C HIS A 115 3.74 11.80 -14.20
N ALA A 116 2.52 11.39 -13.80
CA ALA A 116 1.52 10.89 -14.75
C ALA A 116 1.05 11.98 -15.73
N VAL A 117 0.91 13.23 -15.26
CA VAL A 117 0.60 14.38 -16.13
C VAL A 117 1.73 14.67 -17.10
N ASP A 118 2.99 14.63 -16.66
CA ASP A 118 4.16 14.81 -17.52
C ASP A 118 4.27 13.73 -18.61
N LYS A 119 3.73 12.53 -18.35
CA LYS A 119 3.60 11.44 -19.33
C LYS A 119 2.40 11.59 -20.27
N GLY A 120 1.49 12.55 -20.04
CA GLY A 120 0.35 12.85 -20.90
C GLY A 120 -1.03 12.51 -20.34
N ALA A 121 -1.13 12.04 -19.09
CA ALA A 121 -2.42 11.85 -18.45
C ALA A 121 -3.09 13.20 -18.10
N THR A 122 -4.42 13.28 -18.18
CA THR A 122 -5.17 14.46 -17.73
C THR A 122 -5.65 14.26 -16.30
N LEU A 123 -5.13 15.05 -15.36
CA LEU A 123 -5.49 14.98 -13.94
C LEU A 123 -6.69 15.89 -13.64
N TYR A 124 -7.76 15.29 -13.13
CA TYR A 124 -8.95 15.99 -12.63
C TYR A 124 -8.99 15.92 -11.11
N GLN A 125 -8.59 16.98 -10.45
CA GLN A 125 -8.71 17.10 -9.00
C GLN A 125 -10.15 17.48 -8.60
N GLN A 126 -10.53 17.24 -7.34
CA GLN A 126 -11.88 17.43 -6.80
C GLN A 126 -12.96 16.65 -7.57
N ALA A 127 -12.57 15.57 -8.24
CA ALA A 127 -13.44 14.63 -8.94
C ALA A 127 -13.83 13.46 -8.02
N ASN A 128 -14.76 13.71 -7.10
CA ASN A 128 -15.17 12.70 -6.12
C ASN A 128 -16.14 11.69 -6.74
N VAL A 129 -15.58 10.63 -7.34
CA VAL A 129 -16.35 9.55 -7.97
C VAL A 129 -17.21 8.84 -6.93
N ASN A 130 -18.49 8.66 -7.22
CA ASN A 130 -19.48 8.02 -6.35
C ASN A 130 -20.07 6.71 -6.92
N GLY A 131 -19.89 6.44 -8.23
CA GLY A 131 -20.42 5.23 -8.84
C GLY A 131 -19.96 5.01 -10.28
N ALA A 132 -20.28 3.83 -10.79
CA ALA A 132 -20.09 3.44 -12.19
C ALA A 132 -21.30 3.81 -13.04
N VAL A 133 -21.06 4.20 -14.30
CA VAL A 133 -22.06 4.18 -15.37
C VAL A 133 -22.01 2.81 -16.02
N ILE A 134 -23.14 2.13 -16.08
CA ILE A 134 -23.23 0.74 -16.53
C ILE A 134 -24.22 0.66 -17.69
N ASP A 135 -23.82 0.01 -18.78
CA ASP A 135 -24.72 -0.31 -19.89
C ASP A 135 -25.70 -1.41 -19.48
N ASP A 136 -27.00 -1.12 -19.55
CA ASP A 136 -28.07 -2.00 -19.06
C ASP A 136 -28.15 -3.35 -19.80
N ARG A 137 -27.69 -3.43 -21.07
CA ARG A 137 -27.79 -4.63 -21.89
C ARG A 137 -26.62 -5.58 -21.64
N SER A 138 -25.40 -5.06 -21.60
CA SER A 138 -24.16 -5.86 -21.43
C SER A 138 -23.75 -5.98 -19.97
N GLY A 139 -24.17 -5.04 -19.12
CA GLY A 139 -23.69 -4.87 -17.77
C GLY A 139 -22.23 -4.42 -17.70
N ARG A 140 -21.67 -3.88 -18.81
CA ARG A 140 -20.32 -3.30 -18.85
C ARG A 140 -20.31 -1.93 -18.22
N ILE A 141 -19.19 -1.60 -17.59
CA ILE A 141 -18.90 -0.22 -17.22
C ILE A 141 -18.59 0.58 -18.49
N THR A 142 -19.15 1.77 -18.60
CA THR A 142 -18.97 2.72 -19.70
C THR A 142 -18.49 4.08 -19.21
N GLY A 143 -18.31 4.23 -17.93
CA GLY A 143 -17.83 5.47 -17.32
C GLY A 143 -18.07 5.52 -15.81
N VAL A 144 -17.92 6.72 -15.27
CA VAL A 144 -18.15 6.99 -13.84
C VAL A 144 -18.85 8.32 -13.64
N THR A 145 -19.57 8.46 -12.50
CA THR A 145 -20.19 9.71 -12.07
C THR A 145 -19.49 10.23 -10.81
N THR A 146 -19.50 11.54 -10.66
CA THR A 146 -18.97 12.23 -9.48
C THR A 146 -20.09 12.83 -8.63
N LYS A 147 -19.79 13.16 -7.38
CA LYS A 147 -20.76 13.75 -6.44
C LYS A 147 -21.27 15.13 -6.87
N ASP A 148 -20.48 15.87 -7.64
CA ASP A 148 -20.84 17.18 -8.20
C ASP A 148 -21.60 17.09 -9.53
N GLY A 149 -21.94 15.86 -9.97
CA GLY A 149 -22.79 15.60 -11.13
C GLY A 149 -22.06 15.52 -12.47
N ARG A 150 -20.72 15.60 -12.50
CA ARG A 150 -19.96 15.35 -13.75
C ARG A 150 -20.01 13.86 -14.11
N THR A 151 -19.97 13.59 -15.41
CA THR A 151 -19.85 12.24 -15.97
C THR A 151 -18.59 12.15 -16.83
N PHE A 152 -17.82 11.11 -16.63
CA PHE A 152 -16.66 10.76 -17.45
C PHE A 152 -16.94 9.43 -18.12
N SER A 153 -16.69 9.35 -19.43
CA SER A 153 -16.99 8.18 -20.25
C SER A 153 -15.71 7.56 -20.81
N ALA A 154 -15.59 6.25 -20.64
CA ALA A 154 -14.52 5.45 -21.22
C ALA A 154 -14.97 3.99 -21.29
N PRO A 155 -14.51 3.22 -22.30
CA PRO A 155 -14.84 1.80 -22.42
C PRO A 155 -14.15 0.91 -21.38
N ILE A 156 -13.11 1.41 -20.73
CA ILE A 156 -12.36 0.73 -19.67
C ILE A 156 -12.17 1.68 -18.48
N VAL A 157 -12.41 1.16 -17.28
CA VAL A 157 -12.21 1.90 -16.02
C VAL A 157 -11.27 1.12 -15.10
N VAL A 158 -10.28 1.81 -14.53
CA VAL A 158 -9.40 1.26 -13.50
C VAL A 158 -9.76 1.90 -12.16
N ALA A 159 -10.29 1.10 -11.23
CA ALA A 159 -10.57 1.53 -9.88
C ALA A 159 -9.32 1.42 -9.02
N ALA A 160 -8.71 2.56 -8.70
CA ALA A 160 -7.61 2.75 -7.77
C ALA A 160 -8.05 3.63 -6.57
N ASP A 161 -9.35 3.63 -6.29
CA ASP A 161 -10.08 4.48 -5.35
C ASP A 161 -10.00 4.00 -3.89
N GLY A 162 -9.05 3.13 -3.62
CA GLY A 162 -8.68 2.70 -2.29
C GLY A 162 -9.67 1.69 -1.66
N ASN A 163 -9.51 1.48 -0.37
CA ASN A 163 -10.25 0.46 0.38
C ASN A 163 -11.78 0.57 0.28
N SER A 164 -12.35 1.77 0.21
CA SER A 164 -13.81 1.97 0.10
C SER A 164 -14.38 1.59 -1.25
N SER A 165 -13.66 1.92 -2.30
CA SER A 165 -13.97 1.68 -3.72
C SER A 165 -15.46 1.77 -4.07
N PRO A 166 -16.03 2.98 -4.21
CA PRO A 166 -17.41 3.14 -4.63
C PRO A 166 -17.66 2.55 -6.03
N VAL A 167 -16.68 2.64 -6.93
CA VAL A 167 -16.80 2.05 -8.27
C VAL A 167 -16.97 0.53 -8.21
N ALA A 168 -16.12 -0.16 -7.45
CA ALA A 168 -16.25 -1.62 -7.30
C ALA A 168 -17.58 -2.02 -6.66
N LYS A 169 -18.05 -1.25 -5.66
CA LYS A 169 -19.33 -1.52 -5.00
C LYS A 169 -20.53 -1.36 -5.96
N SER A 170 -20.53 -0.33 -6.81
CA SER A 170 -21.60 -0.11 -7.78
C SER A 170 -21.66 -1.22 -8.85
N MET A 171 -20.54 -1.89 -9.11
CA MET A 171 -20.46 -3.09 -9.93
C MET A 171 -20.74 -4.40 -9.18
N GLY A 172 -21.18 -4.34 -7.92
CA GLY A 172 -21.47 -5.52 -7.09
C GLY A 172 -20.24 -6.26 -6.55
N LEU A 173 -19.04 -5.71 -6.74
CA LEU A 173 -17.80 -6.32 -6.26
C LEU A 173 -17.58 -5.97 -4.78
N LEU A 174 -17.99 -6.86 -3.89
CA LEU A 174 -17.91 -6.67 -2.45
C LEU A 174 -16.65 -7.29 -1.85
N LYS A 175 -16.25 -6.79 -0.68
CA LYS A 175 -15.16 -7.38 0.11
C LYS A 175 -15.54 -8.75 0.66
N ASN A 176 -14.57 -9.63 0.72
CA ASN A 176 -14.73 -10.94 1.35
C ASN A 176 -14.39 -10.84 2.84
N ALA A 177 -15.43 -10.98 3.69
CA ALA A 177 -15.27 -10.92 5.15
C ALA A 177 -14.38 -12.03 5.74
N LYS A 178 -14.12 -13.11 5.00
CA LYS A 178 -13.23 -14.20 5.42
C LYS A 178 -11.74 -13.92 5.15
N ARG A 179 -11.43 -12.81 4.47
CA ARG A 179 -10.04 -12.40 4.18
C ARG A 179 -9.53 -11.48 5.28
N PRO A 180 -8.22 -11.53 5.59
CA PRO A 180 -7.66 -10.69 6.63
C PRO A 180 -7.82 -9.20 6.31
N MET A 181 -8.02 -8.44 7.37
CA MET A 181 -8.09 -6.99 7.35
C MET A 181 -7.17 -6.46 8.45
N GLY A 182 -6.29 -5.54 8.13
CA GLY A 182 -5.51 -4.81 9.11
C GLY A 182 -6.14 -3.45 9.41
N VAL A 183 -5.74 -2.88 10.54
CA VAL A 183 -5.98 -1.47 10.87
C VAL A 183 -4.65 -0.85 11.27
N ALA A 184 -4.33 0.26 10.64
CA ALA A 184 -3.18 1.09 10.99
C ALA A 184 -3.65 2.41 11.61
N CYS A 185 -2.88 2.92 12.57
CA CYS A 185 -3.11 4.19 13.23
C CYS A 185 -1.77 4.92 13.35
N ARG A 186 -1.70 6.21 12.93
CA ARG A 186 -0.44 6.97 12.98
C ARG A 186 -0.66 8.46 13.18
N THR A 187 0.40 9.13 13.58
CA THR A 187 0.57 10.58 13.58
C THR A 187 2.04 10.93 13.35
N TYR A 188 2.36 12.21 13.22
CA TYR A 188 3.74 12.68 13.19
C TYR A 188 4.11 13.35 14.52
N PHE A 189 5.41 13.35 14.82
CA PHE A 189 5.99 14.07 15.95
C PHE A 189 7.24 14.81 15.50
N THR A 190 7.43 16.05 15.95
CA THR A 190 8.75 16.66 15.93
C THR A 190 9.67 15.86 16.87
N SER A 191 10.83 15.43 16.34
CA SER A 191 11.73 14.51 17.08
C SER A 191 13.17 14.70 16.65
N PRO A 192 14.14 14.57 17.57
CA PRO A 192 15.56 14.52 17.23
C PRO A 192 15.94 13.29 16.38
N ARG A 193 15.02 12.33 16.21
CA ARG A 193 15.22 11.13 15.39
C ARG A 193 14.70 11.26 13.96
N HIS A 194 14.45 12.47 13.51
CA HIS A 194 13.84 12.74 12.20
C HIS A 194 14.70 12.28 11.00
N ASP A 195 16.00 12.16 11.18
CA ASP A 195 16.99 11.76 10.16
C ASP A 195 17.48 10.32 10.34
N ASP A 196 16.82 9.53 11.20
CA ASP A 196 17.17 8.12 11.43
C ASP A 196 16.94 7.32 10.15
N ASP A 197 18.00 6.73 9.63
CA ASP A 197 18.06 6.00 8.36
C ASP A 197 17.70 4.50 8.51
N TRP A 198 17.06 4.11 9.60
CA TRP A 198 16.52 2.78 9.83
C TRP A 198 15.00 2.81 9.96
N MET A 199 14.32 1.90 9.27
CA MET A 199 12.90 1.67 9.51
C MET A 199 12.72 0.89 10.81
N GLU A 200 12.24 1.55 11.84
CA GLU A 200 12.13 0.95 13.17
C GLU A 200 10.79 0.23 13.34
N SER A 201 10.83 -1.01 13.84
CA SER A 201 9.67 -1.85 14.10
C SER A 201 9.70 -2.45 15.50
N TRP A 202 8.60 -2.31 16.23
CA TRP A 202 8.40 -2.85 17.59
C TRP A 202 7.43 -4.01 17.53
N LEU A 203 7.96 -5.25 17.62
CA LEU A 203 7.18 -6.47 17.44
C LEU A 203 6.35 -6.88 18.66
N GLN A 204 6.57 -6.24 19.82
CA GLN A 204 5.78 -6.46 21.03
C GLN A 204 4.94 -5.22 21.31
N LEU A 205 3.68 -5.28 20.91
CA LEU A 205 2.70 -4.23 21.17
C LEU A 205 1.90 -4.58 22.43
N TRP A 206 2.07 -3.79 23.49
CA TRP A 206 1.40 -3.97 24.77
C TRP A 206 0.25 -2.98 24.93
N ASP A 207 -0.86 -3.41 25.51
CA ASP A 207 -2.00 -2.53 25.82
C ASP A 207 -1.83 -1.74 27.13
N GLY A 208 -0.65 -1.84 27.76
CA GLY A 208 -0.23 -1.14 28.96
C GLY A 208 1.28 -1.22 29.14
N LYS A 209 1.75 -1.45 30.35
CA LYS A 209 3.17 -1.62 30.62
C LYS A 209 3.70 -2.94 30.04
N PRO A 210 4.87 -2.93 29.41
CA PRO A 210 5.51 -4.13 28.90
C PRO A 210 5.72 -5.19 30.00
N GLY A 211 5.26 -6.42 29.73
CA GLY A 211 5.35 -7.54 30.66
C GLY A 211 4.30 -7.57 31.77
N GLU A 212 3.57 -6.48 32.03
CA GLU A 212 2.53 -6.36 33.06
C GLU A 212 1.10 -6.28 32.46
N SER A 213 0.99 -6.24 31.14
CA SER A 213 -0.27 -6.10 30.40
C SER A 213 -0.41 -7.14 29.29
N ASN A 214 -1.44 -7.03 28.45
CA ASN A 214 -1.66 -8.00 27.37
C ASN A 214 -0.79 -7.66 26.16
N LEU A 215 -0.15 -8.69 25.60
CA LEU A 215 0.53 -8.61 24.32
C LEU A 215 -0.52 -8.73 23.18
N LEU A 216 -0.53 -7.73 22.30
CA LEU A 216 -1.47 -7.65 21.17
C LEU A 216 -0.84 -8.16 19.88
N PRO A 217 -1.64 -8.73 18.95
CA PRO A 217 -1.19 -9.10 17.61
C PRO A 217 -1.01 -7.85 16.75
N GLY A 218 0.24 -7.45 16.51
CA GLY A 218 0.57 -6.25 15.74
C GLY A 218 1.98 -5.78 16.00
N TYR A 219 2.30 -4.62 15.47
CA TYR A 219 3.60 -3.97 15.69
C TYR A 219 3.46 -2.46 15.67
N GLY A 220 4.37 -1.78 16.35
CA GLY A 220 4.57 -0.33 16.25
C GLY A 220 5.70 0.01 15.29
N TRP A 221 5.69 1.21 14.72
CA TRP A 221 6.78 1.72 13.90
C TRP A 221 7.14 3.16 14.25
N ILE A 222 8.41 3.49 14.01
CA ILE A 222 8.96 4.83 14.11
C ILE A 222 9.88 5.02 12.91
N PHE A 223 9.53 5.95 12.00
CA PHE A 223 10.33 6.23 10.81
C PHE A 223 10.68 7.71 10.78
N GLY A 224 11.98 8.01 10.66
CA GLY A 224 12.47 9.36 10.39
C GLY A 224 11.99 9.84 9.02
N MET A 225 11.61 11.11 8.92
CA MET A 225 11.08 11.69 7.68
C MET A 225 12.07 12.63 6.98
N GLY A 226 13.22 12.94 7.61
CA GLY A 226 14.22 13.87 7.10
C GLY A 226 13.88 15.36 7.26
N ASP A 227 12.66 15.70 7.65
CA ASP A 227 12.13 17.06 7.68
C ASP A 227 11.86 17.62 9.10
N GLY A 228 12.54 17.08 10.11
CA GLY A 228 12.32 17.44 11.52
C GLY A 228 11.26 16.58 12.21
N THR A 229 10.57 15.70 11.47
CA THR A 229 9.49 14.88 12.03
C THR A 229 9.77 13.38 11.91
N CYS A 230 9.11 12.59 12.78
CA CYS A 230 8.99 11.13 12.64
C CYS A 230 7.53 10.75 12.37
N ASN A 231 7.31 9.80 11.47
CA ASN A 231 6.04 9.08 11.34
C ASN A 231 6.01 7.97 12.38
N VAL A 232 5.06 8.05 13.29
CA VAL A 232 4.93 7.09 14.40
C VAL A 232 3.55 6.47 14.39
N GLY A 233 3.48 5.16 14.40
CA GLY A 233 2.21 4.47 14.35
C GLY A 233 2.26 3.02 14.80
N LEU A 234 1.11 2.38 14.72
CA LEU A 234 0.96 0.96 14.98
C LEU A 234 -0.04 0.34 14.00
N GLY A 235 0.15 -0.94 13.77
CA GLY A 235 -0.75 -1.77 12.97
C GLY A 235 -1.12 -3.05 13.69
N THR A 236 -2.38 -3.46 13.56
CA THR A 236 -2.88 -4.73 14.10
C THR A 236 -3.72 -5.44 13.05
N VAL A 237 -3.88 -6.76 13.22
CA VAL A 237 -4.84 -7.53 12.44
C VAL A 237 -6.23 -7.35 13.06
N ALA A 238 -7.20 -6.90 12.25
CA ALA A 238 -8.55 -6.56 12.70
C ALA A 238 -9.54 -7.75 12.63
N SER A 239 -9.05 -8.96 12.35
CA SER A 239 -9.91 -10.16 12.19
C SER A 239 -10.35 -10.79 13.51
N THR A 240 -9.73 -10.40 14.63
CA THR A 240 -10.04 -10.95 15.96
C THR A 240 -11.09 -10.11 16.70
N ALA A 241 -11.91 -10.76 17.55
CA ALA A 241 -12.87 -10.07 18.41
C ALA A 241 -12.20 -9.07 19.37
N THR A 242 -10.94 -9.33 19.75
CA THR A 242 -10.13 -8.43 20.58
C THR A 242 -9.76 -7.16 19.83
N SER A 243 -9.25 -7.28 18.60
CA SER A 243 -8.82 -6.13 17.79
C SER A 243 -9.98 -5.22 17.35
N GLN A 244 -11.20 -5.77 17.22
CA GLN A 244 -12.40 -4.98 16.89
C GLN A 244 -12.83 -4.04 18.05
N LYS A 245 -12.41 -4.31 19.28
CA LYS A 245 -12.72 -3.49 20.46
C LYS A 245 -11.60 -2.51 20.83
N LEU A 246 -10.47 -2.54 20.13
CA LEU A 246 -9.32 -1.70 20.44
C LEU A 246 -9.60 -0.23 20.12
N LYS A 247 -9.27 0.63 21.04
CA LYS A 247 -9.23 2.08 20.86
C LYS A 247 -7.84 2.48 20.35
N TYR A 248 -7.63 2.39 19.06
CA TYR A 248 -6.32 2.54 18.43
C TYR A 248 -5.58 3.83 18.80
N ARG A 249 -6.29 4.95 18.96
CA ARG A 249 -5.69 6.24 19.36
C ARG A 249 -5.17 6.19 20.80
N GLU A 250 -5.89 5.55 21.70
CA GLU A 250 -5.46 5.37 23.10
C GLU A 250 -4.28 4.39 23.16
N LEU A 251 -4.37 3.29 22.40
CA LEU A 251 -3.30 2.30 22.30
C LEU A 251 -1.98 2.93 21.80
N LEU A 252 -2.04 3.79 20.78
CA LEU A 252 -0.87 4.51 20.29
C LEU A 252 -0.23 5.36 21.38
N ARG A 253 -1.02 6.12 22.12
CA ARG A 253 -0.52 6.94 23.25
C ARG A 253 0.07 6.09 24.36
N THR A 254 -0.58 4.97 24.72
CA THR A 254 -0.09 4.04 25.73
C THR A 254 1.26 3.43 25.34
N TRP A 255 1.38 3.01 24.06
CA TRP A 255 2.65 2.47 23.57
C TRP A 255 3.76 3.53 23.58
N LEU A 256 3.49 4.75 23.11
CA LEU A 256 4.46 5.84 23.09
C LEU A 256 4.93 6.27 24.46
N ALA A 257 4.08 6.18 25.48
CA ALA A 257 4.48 6.44 26.87
C ALA A 257 5.56 5.46 27.39
N ASN A 258 5.78 4.34 26.70
CA ASN A 258 6.86 3.38 27.02
C ASN A 258 8.14 3.62 26.19
N THR A 259 8.18 4.63 25.32
CA THR A 259 9.40 5.01 24.58
C THR A 259 10.26 5.98 25.40
N PRO A 260 11.58 6.08 25.14
CA PRO A 260 12.45 7.04 25.83
C PRO A 260 11.94 8.47 25.69
N ALA A 261 11.90 9.21 26.79
CA ALA A 261 11.36 10.58 26.83
C ALA A 261 12.12 11.55 25.92
N GLU A 262 13.44 11.34 25.77
CA GLU A 262 14.32 12.14 24.89
C GLU A 262 13.99 12.01 23.41
N TRP A 263 13.20 11.03 22.99
CA TRP A 263 12.73 10.90 21.61
C TRP A 263 11.63 11.90 21.26
N GLY A 264 11.00 12.49 22.27
CA GLY A 264 10.05 13.58 22.11
C GLY A 264 8.65 13.17 21.65
N PHE A 265 8.26 11.89 21.75
CA PHE A 265 6.92 11.42 21.33
C PHE A 265 5.85 11.70 22.40
N ASN A 266 5.60 12.98 22.63
CA ASN A 266 4.65 13.49 23.62
C ASN A 266 3.63 14.46 22.96
N PRO A 267 2.55 14.83 23.63
CA PRO A 267 1.50 15.66 23.05
C PRO A 267 1.99 17.03 22.55
N ASP A 268 3.02 17.63 23.16
CA ASP A 268 3.51 18.96 22.79
C ASP A 268 4.26 18.96 21.46
N ASN A 269 4.85 17.81 21.09
CA ASN A 269 5.56 17.61 19.85
C ASN A 269 4.70 16.95 18.76
N GLN A 270 3.42 16.64 19.03
CA GLN A 270 2.55 16.00 18.06
C GLN A 270 2.20 16.95 16.91
N VAL A 271 2.45 16.51 15.68
CA VAL A 271 2.11 17.24 14.47
C VAL A 271 0.88 16.61 13.80
N GLY A 272 -0.20 17.40 13.71
CA GLY A 272 -1.47 16.92 13.14
C GLY A 272 -2.26 16.03 14.09
N THR A 273 -3.21 15.29 13.53
CA THR A 273 -4.12 14.41 14.28
C THR A 273 -3.76 12.94 14.13
N ILE A 274 -4.08 12.14 15.15
CA ILE A 274 -3.98 10.68 15.04
C ILE A 274 -5.08 10.19 14.10
N ALA A 275 -4.69 9.62 12.97
CA ALA A 275 -5.58 9.10 11.96
C ALA A 275 -5.43 7.58 11.80
N SER A 276 -6.51 6.92 11.37
CA SER A 276 -6.54 5.46 11.18
C SER A 276 -7.03 5.08 9.80
N ALA A 277 -6.52 3.97 9.26
CA ALA A 277 -6.96 3.40 8.00
C ALA A 277 -7.06 1.88 8.07
N ALA A 278 -7.99 1.32 7.29
CA ALA A 278 -8.09 -0.11 7.10
C ALA A 278 -7.17 -0.57 5.97
N LEU A 279 -6.55 -1.74 6.15
CA LEU A 279 -5.62 -2.39 5.22
C LEU A 279 -6.27 -3.65 4.66
N PRO A 280 -6.84 -3.61 3.45
CA PRO A 280 -7.49 -4.77 2.84
C PRO A 280 -6.44 -5.71 2.26
N MET A 281 -6.27 -6.90 2.87
CA MET A 281 -5.16 -7.80 2.58
C MET A 281 -5.55 -8.97 1.67
N ALA A 282 -4.55 -9.54 0.99
CA ALA A 282 -4.59 -10.85 0.35
C ALA A 282 -5.75 -11.04 -0.64
N PHE A 283 -5.94 -10.08 -1.55
CA PHE A 283 -7.06 -10.05 -2.49
C PHE A 283 -8.43 -10.10 -1.79
N ASN A 284 -8.63 -9.19 -0.87
CA ASN A 284 -9.86 -9.07 -0.09
C ASN A 284 -11.11 -8.83 -0.96
N ARG A 285 -10.94 -8.31 -2.19
CA ARG A 285 -12.00 -8.12 -3.18
C ARG A 285 -11.68 -8.86 -4.48
N LYS A 286 -12.59 -9.71 -4.93
CA LYS A 286 -12.48 -10.49 -6.18
C LYS A 286 -13.82 -10.51 -6.92
N PRO A 287 -13.78 -10.64 -8.25
CA PRO A 287 -12.60 -10.70 -9.12
C PRO A 287 -11.92 -9.33 -9.27
N ALA A 288 -10.61 -9.31 -9.63
CA ALA A 288 -9.88 -8.08 -9.91
C ALA A 288 -10.17 -7.50 -11.31
N TYR A 289 -10.92 -8.22 -12.14
CA TYR A 289 -11.47 -7.75 -13.41
C TYR A 289 -12.91 -8.21 -13.55
N ALA A 290 -13.80 -7.31 -13.99
CA ALA A 290 -15.17 -7.61 -14.34
C ALA A 290 -15.71 -6.59 -15.35
N LYS A 291 -16.12 -7.05 -16.54
CA LYS A 291 -16.91 -6.27 -17.51
C LYS A 291 -16.37 -4.84 -17.77
N GLY A 292 -15.09 -4.72 -18.07
CA GLY A 292 -14.43 -3.44 -18.35
C GLY A 292 -13.88 -2.70 -17.13
N LEU A 293 -14.11 -3.19 -15.92
CA LEU A 293 -13.56 -2.66 -14.67
C LEU A 293 -12.38 -3.49 -14.20
N LEU A 294 -11.21 -2.86 -13.96
CA LEU A 294 -10.05 -3.43 -13.29
C LEU A 294 -9.92 -2.84 -11.88
N LEU A 295 -9.54 -3.65 -10.89
CA LEU A 295 -9.27 -3.21 -9.52
C LEU A 295 -7.77 -3.23 -9.26
N VAL A 296 -7.21 -2.11 -8.75
CA VAL A 296 -5.76 -1.95 -8.52
C VAL A 296 -5.50 -1.47 -7.08
N GLY A 297 -4.48 -2.02 -6.42
CA GLY A 297 -4.11 -1.66 -5.06
C GLY A 297 -5.19 -2.01 -4.03
N ASP A 298 -5.46 -1.09 -3.10
CA ASP A 298 -6.43 -1.31 -2.02
C ASP A 298 -7.86 -1.57 -2.52
N SER A 299 -8.23 -1.09 -3.71
CA SER A 299 -9.54 -1.36 -4.30
C SER A 299 -9.75 -2.85 -4.56
N GLY A 300 -8.68 -3.58 -4.95
CA GLY A 300 -8.62 -5.03 -5.10
C GLY A 300 -8.19 -5.79 -3.85
N GLY A 301 -7.87 -5.07 -2.75
CA GLY A 301 -7.39 -5.69 -1.53
C GLY A 301 -5.98 -6.26 -1.63
N MET A 302 -5.07 -5.53 -2.28
CA MET A 302 -3.73 -6.02 -2.65
C MET A 302 -2.64 -5.66 -1.62
N VAL A 303 -2.99 -5.53 -0.36
CA VAL A 303 -2.03 -5.32 0.73
C VAL A 303 -1.43 -6.65 1.15
N SER A 304 -0.11 -6.66 1.38
CA SER A 304 0.61 -7.84 1.89
C SER A 304 0.08 -8.24 3.27
N PRO A 305 -0.29 -9.51 3.47
CA PRO A 305 -0.70 -9.99 4.78
C PRO A 305 0.47 -10.19 5.75
N PHE A 306 1.73 -10.17 5.29
CA PHE A 306 2.89 -10.36 6.16
C PHE A 306 3.23 -9.13 7.01
N ASN A 307 3.24 -7.95 6.38
CA ASN A 307 3.72 -6.72 7.00
C ASN A 307 2.79 -5.52 6.83
N GLY A 308 1.66 -5.67 6.12
CA GLY A 308 0.74 -4.57 5.85
C GLY A 308 1.21 -3.61 4.75
N GLU A 309 2.25 -3.94 4.00
CA GLU A 309 2.75 -3.14 2.89
C GLU A 309 1.80 -3.22 1.70
N GLY A 310 1.47 -2.07 1.11
CA GLY A 310 0.55 -1.97 -0.02
C GLY A 310 1.12 -1.26 -1.25
N ILE A 311 2.07 -0.33 -1.06
CA ILE A 311 2.57 0.55 -2.13
C ILE A 311 3.21 -0.22 -3.28
N PRO A 312 4.18 -1.15 -3.09
CA PRO A 312 4.79 -1.86 -4.20
C PRO A 312 3.76 -2.69 -4.99
N TYR A 313 2.85 -3.37 -4.30
CA TYR A 313 1.79 -4.15 -4.95
C TYR A 313 0.80 -3.26 -5.71
N ALA A 314 0.52 -2.06 -5.18
CA ALA A 314 -0.30 -1.07 -5.87
C ALA A 314 0.35 -0.59 -7.17
N MET A 315 1.66 -0.33 -7.16
CA MET A 315 2.42 0.10 -8.33
C MET A 315 2.57 -1.03 -9.36
N GLU A 316 2.94 -2.24 -8.92
CA GLU A 316 3.05 -3.42 -9.79
C GLU A 316 1.71 -3.82 -10.41
N ALA A 317 0.62 -3.77 -9.63
CA ALA A 317 -0.72 -4.00 -10.16
C ALA A 317 -1.12 -2.92 -11.17
N GLY A 318 -0.70 -1.67 -10.94
CA GLY A 318 -0.90 -0.55 -11.86
C GLY A 318 -0.26 -0.80 -13.20
N GLU A 319 0.99 -1.24 -13.23
CA GLU A 319 1.71 -1.62 -14.44
C GLU A 319 1.04 -2.80 -15.15
N ALA A 320 0.72 -3.87 -14.41
CA ALA A 320 0.07 -5.04 -14.98
C ALA A 320 -1.31 -4.73 -15.57
N ALA A 321 -2.08 -3.82 -14.94
CA ALA A 321 -3.34 -3.33 -15.45
C ALA A 321 -3.15 -2.52 -16.75
N ALA A 322 -2.17 -1.61 -16.77
CA ALA A 322 -1.85 -0.82 -17.94
C ALA A 322 -1.49 -1.69 -19.15
N GLU A 323 -0.64 -2.70 -18.96
CA GLU A 323 -0.30 -3.64 -20.03
C GLU A 323 -1.52 -4.43 -20.53
N ALA A 324 -2.43 -4.86 -19.63
CA ALA A 324 -3.64 -5.57 -20.03
C ALA A 324 -4.60 -4.67 -20.84
N VAL A 325 -4.73 -3.41 -20.40
CA VAL A 325 -5.55 -2.39 -21.06
C VAL A 325 -4.99 -2.04 -22.44
N ALA A 326 -3.68 -1.79 -22.54
CA ALA A 326 -3.05 -1.47 -23.82
C ALA A 326 -3.20 -2.61 -24.84
N ARG A 327 -3.02 -3.86 -24.40
CA ARG A 327 -3.31 -5.03 -25.25
C ARG A 327 -4.77 -5.08 -25.68
N ALA A 328 -5.70 -4.79 -24.77
CA ALA A 328 -7.12 -4.77 -25.11
C ALA A 328 -7.45 -3.67 -26.15
N HIS A 329 -6.81 -2.51 -26.08
CA HIS A 329 -6.95 -1.46 -27.11
C HIS A 329 -6.38 -1.90 -28.44
N ALA A 330 -5.21 -2.53 -28.49
CA ALA A 330 -4.60 -3.06 -29.70
C ALA A 330 -5.47 -4.14 -30.39
N GLU A 331 -6.22 -4.94 -29.61
CA GLU A 331 -7.14 -5.96 -30.10
C GLU A 331 -8.54 -5.39 -30.49
N GLY A 332 -8.77 -4.11 -30.24
CA GLY A 332 -10.06 -3.43 -30.42
C GLY A 332 -11.03 -3.68 -29.27
N VAL A 333 -11.22 -2.65 -28.46
CA VAL A 333 -12.08 -2.71 -27.26
C VAL A 333 -13.48 -3.22 -27.61
N GLY A 334 -14.01 -4.13 -26.81
CA GLY A 334 -15.29 -4.78 -27.03
C GLY A 334 -15.23 -6.08 -27.84
N THR A 335 -14.08 -6.45 -28.39
CA THR A 335 -13.88 -7.75 -29.05
C THR A 335 -13.61 -8.87 -28.04
N PRO A 336 -13.86 -10.15 -28.40
CA PRO A 336 -13.48 -11.28 -27.55
C PRO A 336 -11.98 -11.34 -27.23
N ALA A 337 -11.10 -10.88 -28.13
CA ALA A 337 -9.67 -10.83 -27.96
C ALA A 337 -9.29 -9.78 -26.87
N ALA A 338 -9.88 -8.59 -26.93
CA ALA A 338 -9.71 -7.56 -25.92
C ALA A 338 -10.20 -8.03 -24.52
N GLU A 339 -11.35 -8.71 -24.45
CA GLU A 339 -11.86 -9.28 -23.19
C GLU A 339 -10.91 -10.34 -22.62
N LYS A 340 -10.30 -11.17 -23.47
CA LYS A 340 -9.28 -12.15 -23.07
C LYS A 340 -8.03 -11.46 -22.53
N ALA A 341 -7.59 -10.36 -23.14
CA ALA A 341 -6.46 -9.58 -22.65
C ALA A 341 -6.72 -9.01 -21.24
N LEU A 342 -7.90 -8.39 -21.01
CA LEU A 342 -8.31 -7.86 -19.72
C LEU A 342 -8.47 -8.98 -18.66
N ALA A 343 -9.05 -10.11 -19.02
CA ALA A 343 -9.21 -11.27 -18.14
C ALA A 343 -7.85 -11.91 -17.76
N GLY A 344 -6.80 -11.65 -18.52
CA GLY A 344 -5.43 -12.06 -18.21
C GLY A 344 -4.84 -11.34 -16.97
N TYR A 345 -5.30 -10.12 -16.66
CA TYR A 345 -4.82 -9.34 -15.54
C TYR A 345 -4.93 -10.06 -14.20
N PRO A 346 -6.11 -10.51 -13.72
CA PRO A 346 -6.21 -11.24 -12.45
C PRO A 346 -5.48 -12.59 -12.47
N VAL A 347 -5.30 -13.21 -13.63
CA VAL A 347 -4.53 -14.46 -13.76
C VAL A 347 -3.05 -14.17 -13.47
N ARG A 348 -2.49 -13.13 -14.08
CA ARG A 348 -1.11 -12.69 -13.83
C ARG A 348 -0.87 -12.40 -12.34
N LEU A 349 -1.72 -11.59 -11.71
CA LEU A 349 -1.59 -11.29 -10.28
C LEU A 349 -1.69 -12.55 -9.40
N GLY A 350 -2.55 -13.48 -9.78
CA GLY A 350 -2.70 -14.76 -9.10
C GLY A 350 -1.46 -15.63 -9.20
N HIS A 351 -0.77 -15.59 -10.34
CA HIS A 351 0.48 -16.31 -10.58
C HIS A 351 1.64 -15.68 -9.79
N GLU A 352 1.80 -14.35 -9.87
CA GLU A 352 2.91 -13.65 -9.23
C GLU A 352 2.83 -13.62 -7.70
N TRP A 353 1.63 -13.40 -7.12
CA TRP A 353 1.48 -13.18 -5.67
C TRP A 353 0.59 -14.19 -4.96
N GLY A 354 -0.14 -15.02 -5.71
CA GLY A 354 -1.17 -15.89 -5.12
C GLY A 354 -0.62 -16.89 -4.11
N GLY A 355 0.57 -17.44 -4.35
CA GLY A 355 1.29 -18.30 -3.43
C GLY A 355 1.72 -17.56 -2.16
N TYR A 356 2.41 -16.44 -2.35
CA TYR A 356 2.90 -15.57 -1.29
C TYR A 356 1.75 -15.07 -0.39
N PHE A 357 0.66 -14.59 -0.96
CA PHE A 357 -0.49 -14.11 -0.20
C PHE A 357 -1.22 -15.24 0.56
N ARG A 358 -1.24 -16.47 0.03
CA ARG A 358 -1.78 -17.63 0.77
C ARG A 358 -0.92 -17.98 1.97
N LEU A 359 0.41 -18.00 1.79
CA LEU A 359 1.35 -18.19 2.88
C LEU A 359 1.19 -17.11 3.95
N GLY A 360 1.09 -15.84 3.54
CA GLY A 360 0.89 -14.72 4.45
C GLY A 360 -0.43 -14.79 5.24
N GLN A 361 -1.51 -15.30 4.64
CA GLN A 361 -2.76 -15.54 5.38
C GLN A 361 -2.60 -16.59 6.49
N THR A 362 -1.77 -17.62 6.25
CA THR A 362 -1.42 -18.61 7.28
C THR A 362 -0.56 -17.97 8.36
N PHE A 363 0.41 -17.15 7.97
CA PHE A 363 1.25 -16.40 8.89
C PHE A 363 0.42 -15.47 9.80
N VAL A 364 -0.54 -14.71 9.24
CA VAL A 364 -1.45 -13.87 10.03
C VAL A 364 -2.15 -14.67 11.13
N LYS A 365 -2.68 -15.84 10.82
CA LYS A 365 -3.34 -16.71 11.81
C LYS A 365 -2.38 -17.18 12.91
N LEU A 366 -1.12 -17.41 12.57
CA LEU A 366 -0.11 -17.80 13.55
C LEU A 366 0.26 -16.66 14.49
N ILE A 367 0.48 -15.44 13.95
CA ILE A 367 0.86 -14.28 14.77
C ILE A 367 -0.30 -13.72 15.60
N GLU A 368 -1.55 -14.08 15.30
CA GLU A 368 -2.71 -13.80 16.15
C GLU A 368 -2.59 -14.47 17.54
N HIS A 369 -1.74 -15.50 17.67
CA HIS A 369 -1.43 -16.16 18.92
C HIS A 369 -0.21 -15.52 19.60
N PRO A 370 -0.36 -14.81 20.74
CA PRO A 370 0.74 -14.09 21.40
C PRO A 370 1.94 -14.97 21.75
N GLU A 371 1.68 -16.25 22.09
CA GLU A 371 2.73 -17.21 22.40
C GLU A 371 3.64 -17.52 21.21
N VAL A 372 3.08 -17.60 19.99
CA VAL A 372 3.86 -17.81 18.76
C VAL A 372 4.78 -16.60 18.55
N MET A 373 4.27 -15.37 18.68
CA MET A 373 5.08 -14.17 18.57
C MET A 373 6.18 -14.13 19.64
N ARG A 374 5.87 -14.51 20.88
CA ARG A 374 6.85 -14.57 21.96
C ARG A 374 8.00 -15.55 21.65
N ILE A 375 7.68 -16.72 21.08
CA ILE A 375 8.67 -17.72 20.65
C ILE A 375 9.51 -17.19 19.49
N CYS A 376 8.89 -16.62 18.47
CA CYS A 376 9.58 -16.05 17.31
C CYS A 376 10.54 -14.94 17.72
N VAL A 377 10.09 -14.02 18.57
CA VAL A 377 10.91 -12.91 19.06
C VAL A 377 12.05 -13.39 19.96
N ARG A 378 11.80 -14.34 20.87
CA ARG A 378 12.81 -14.85 21.81
C ARG A 378 13.90 -15.70 21.14
N TYR A 379 13.53 -16.54 20.19
CA TYR A 379 14.43 -17.53 19.60
C TYR A 379 14.79 -17.25 18.13
N GLY A 380 13.96 -16.51 17.42
CA GLY A 380 14.17 -16.14 16.02
C GLY A 380 15.08 -14.92 15.87
N LEU A 381 14.74 -13.81 16.49
CA LEU A 381 15.48 -12.53 16.36
C LEU A 381 17.00 -12.66 16.63
N PRO A 382 17.49 -13.44 17.64
CA PRO A 382 18.90 -13.55 17.88
C PRO A 382 19.72 -14.29 16.81
N ARG A 383 19.09 -14.79 15.74
CA ARG A 383 19.75 -15.60 14.70
C ARG A 383 19.86 -14.83 13.38
N PRO A 384 21.03 -14.24 13.04
CA PRO A 384 21.18 -13.38 11.87
C PRO A 384 20.78 -14.03 10.54
N THR A 385 21.14 -15.30 10.34
CA THR A 385 20.78 -16.04 9.12
C THR A 385 19.26 -16.19 8.97
N LEU A 386 18.56 -16.55 10.06
CA LEU A 386 17.11 -16.65 10.06
C LEU A 386 16.47 -15.27 9.80
N MET A 387 17.04 -14.21 10.35
CA MET A 387 16.51 -12.85 10.16
C MET A 387 16.72 -12.35 8.74
N ARG A 388 17.84 -12.69 8.08
CA ARG A 388 18.04 -12.39 6.65
C ARG A 388 16.98 -13.09 5.77
N PHE A 389 16.68 -14.34 6.07
CA PHE A 389 15.58 -15.06 5.40
C PHE A 389 14.22 -14.40 5.70
N THR A 390 13.97 -14.07 6.96
CA THR A 390 12.71 -13.45 7.39
C THR A 390 12.48 -12.09 6.70
N ILE A 391 13.49 -11.23 6.58
CA ILE A 391 13.32 -9.93 5.90
C ILE A 391 13.03 -10.12 4.41
N LYS A 392 13.72 -11.05 3.73
CA LYS A 392 13.41 -11.40 2.34
C LYS A 392 11.95 -11.86 2.20
N LEU A 393 11.49 -12.72 3.11
CA LEU A 393 10.10 -13.19 3.13
C LEU A 393 9.11 -12.04 3.40
N LEU A 394 9.31 -11.28 4.46
CA LEU A 394 8.38 -10.22 4.87
C LEU A 394 8.25 -9.09 3.84
N ALA A 395 9.37 -8.71 3.20
CA ALA A 395 9.40 -7.67 2.18
C ALA A 395 9.24 -8.22 0.74
N HIS A 396 8.99 -9.53 0.60
CA HIS A 396 8.84 -10.21 -0.70
C HIS A 396 10.00 -9.92 -1.67
N LEU A 397 11.21 -10.08 -1.17
CA LEU A 397 12.46 -9.82 -1.90
C LEU A 397 13.10 -11.13 -2.35
N TYR A 398 12.48 -11.81 -3.31
CA TYR A 398 13.04 -13.00 -3.94
C TYR A 398 13.68 -12.64 -5.27
N ASP A 399 14.93 -13.10 -5.45
CA ASP A 399 15.68 -12.93 -6.69
C ASP A 399 15.64 -14.24 -7.47
N THR A 400 14.89 -14.26 -8.57
CA THR A 400 14.75 -15.44 -9.42
C THR A 400 16.01 -15.81 -10.16
N ARG A 401 16.98 -14.88 -10.32
CA ARG A 401 18.25 -15.11 -11.01
C ARG A 401 19.29 -15.78 -10.13
N GLU A 402 19.20 -15.60 -8.81
CA GLU A 402 20.12 -16.20 -7.85
C GLU A 402 19.68 -17.58 -7.36
N GLY A 403 18.58 -18.13 -7.88
CA GLY A 403 18.10 -19.44 -7.49
C GLY A 403 17.50 -19.50 -6.09
N ASP A 404 17.06 -18.37 -5.56
CA ASP A 404 16.29 -18.27 -4.30
C ASP A 404 14.90 -18.92 -4.51
N TRP A 405 14.85 -20.26 -4.45
CA TRP A 405 13.60 -21.02 -4.50
C TRP A 405 12.96 -21.07 -3.11
N MET A 406 11.65 -20.83 -3.05
CA MET A 406 10.83 -21.32 -1.95
C MET A 406 10.42 -22.76 -2.20
#